data_b4c26af13e86aa0c73e67df21227d414
#
_entry.id   b4c26af13e86aa0c73e67df21227d414
#
_cell.length_a   1.000
_cell.length_b   1.000
_cell.length_c   1.000
_cell.angle_alpha   90.00
_cell.angle_beta   90.00
_cell.angle_gamma   90.00
#
_symmetry.space_group_name_H-M   'P 1'
#
loop_
_entity.id
_entity.type
_entity.pdbx_description
1 polymer ?
#
loop_
_entity_poly.entity_id
_entity_poly.type
_entity_poly.pdbx_seq_one_letter_code
_entity_poly.pdbx_strand_id
1 'polypeptide(L)'
;MTTQSYLSRQVTLTVQGQRLGGLAYVPRTASSTPAPLVICCHGMEGSHTRVAPMARRFAAAGAVAICFDFRGGGGSASQGETTAMSALTELADLEAVLTAACAWPEVDASRVALFGLSLGGAVAALAAARHPQRITALALWYPALRL
;
A
#
# COMPACT_ATOMS: atom_id res chain seq x y z
N MET A 1 -18.29 -24.24 -4.80
CA MET A 1 -17.28 -23.20 -5.08
C MET A 1 -17.59 -21.99 -4.23
N THR A 2 -16.69 -21.64 -3.34
CA THR A 2 -16.79 -20.38 -2.58
C THR A 2 -16.38 -19.25 -3.51
N THR A 3 -17.31 -18.37 -3.86
CA THR A 3 -17.03 -17.17 -4.62
C THR A 3 -16.12 -16.27 -3.78
N GLN A 4 -14.98 -15.86 -4.32
CA GLN A 4 -14.05 -14.97 -3.66
C GLN A 4 -14.75 -13.65 -3.29
N SER A 5 -14.62 -13.21 -2.04
CA SER A 5 -15.32 -12.04 -1.52
C SER A 5 -14.80 -10.68 -2.03
N TYR A 6 -13.68 -10.69 -2.77
CA TYR A 6 -13.06 -9.52 -3.37
C TYR A 6 -12.63 -9.77 -4.82
N LEU A 7 -12.37 -8.68 -5.52
CA LEU A 7 -11.78 -8.66 -6.88
C LEU A 7 -10.36 -8.14 -6.78
N SER A 8 -9.46 -8.63 -7.64
CA SER A 8 -8.13 -8.06 -7.82
C SER A 8 -8.12 -7.11 -9.03
N ARG A 9 -7.36 -6.02 -8.90
CA ARG A 9 -7.24 -4.97 -9.91
C ARG A 9 -5.80 -4.47 -9.94
N GLN A 10 -5.23 -4.28 -11.14
CA GLN A 10 -3.92 -3.66 -11.26
C GLN A 10 -3.97 -2.18 -10.86
N VAL A 11 -2.93 -1.74 -10.17
CA VAL A 11 -2.70 -0.34 -9.83
C VAL A 11 -1.50 0.15 -10.63
N THR A 12 -1.64 1.27 -11.31
CA THR A 12 -0.54 1.92 -12.03
C THR A 12 -0.65 3.42 -11.82
N LEU A 13 0.41 4.00 -11.32
CA LEU A 13 0.55 5.44 -11.08
C LEU A 13 1.84 5.94 -11.75
N THR A 14 1.91 7.25 -11.97
CA THR A 14 3.16 7.93 -12.32
C THR A 14 3.60 8.78 -11.14
N VAL A 15 4.80 8.53 -10.65
CA VAL A 15 5.41 9.25 -9.53
C VAL A 15 6.74 9.81 -10.02
N GLN A 16 6.87 11.13 -10.03
CA GLN A 16 8.09 11.81 -10.48
C GLN A 16 8.57 11.31 -11.86
N GLY A 17 7.62 11.12 -12.80
CA GLY A 17 7.91 10.66 -14.16
C GLY A 17 8.17 9.16 -14.32
N GLN A 18 8.10 8.36 -13.26
CA GLN A 18 8.33 6.92 -13.29
C GLN A 18 7.05 6.15 -12.96
N ARG A 19 6.89 4.97 -13.58
CA ARG A 19 5.77 4.08 -13.26
C ARG A 19 5.96 3.45 -11.88
N LEU A 20 4.89 3.52 -11.07
CA LEU A 20 4.71 2.77 -9.85
C LEU A 20 3.53 1.82 -10.04
N GLY A 21 3.70 0.56 -9.73
CA GLY A 21 2.69 -0.46 -9.96
C GLY A 21 2.49 -1.42 -8.79
N GLY A 22 1.32 -2.04 -8.77
CA GLY A 22 0.95 -3.01 -7.76
C GLY A 22 -0.42 -3.63 -8.02
N LEU A 23 -1.02 -4.15 -6.96
CA LEU A 23 -2.34 -4.77 -6.98
C LEU A 23 -3.22 -4.18 -5.88
N ALA A 24 -4.49 -4.02 -6.19
CA ALA A 24 -5.54 -3.75 -5.23
C ALA A 24 -6.50 -4.94 -5.15
N TYR A 25 -6.90 -5.28 -3.94
CA TYR A 25 -7.96 -6.24 -3.65
C TYR A 25 -9.15 -5.46 -3.11
N VAL A 26 -10.24 -5.48 -3.86
CA VAL A 26 -11.42 -4.64 -3.61
C VAL A 26 -12.59 -5.53 -3.19
N PRO A 27 -13.10 -5.42 -1.96
CA PRO A 27 -14.28 -6.18 -1.53
C PRO A 27 -15.46 -5.92 -2.47
N ARG A 28 -16.21 -6.97 -2.81
CA ARG A 28 -17.38 -6.81 -3.69
C ARG A 28 -18.44 -5.88 -3.09
N THR A 29 -18.53 -5.83 -1.77
CA THR A 29 -19.44 -4.93 -1.03
C THR A 29 -19.05 -3.46 -1.14
N ALA A 30 -17.79 -3.15 -1.48
CA ALA A 30 -17.30 -1.77 -1.60
C ALA A 30 -17.91 -1.01 -2.80
N SER A 31 -18.56 -1.71 -3.74
CA SER A 31 -19.30 -1.09 -4.84
C SER A 31 -20.57 -0.36 -4.37
N SER A 32 -21.16 -0.77 -3.25
CA SER A 32 -22.36 -0.16 -2.68
C SER A 32 -22.09 0.62 -1.38
N THR A 33 -21.07 0.22 -0.62
CA THR A 33 -20.69 0.88 0.64
C THR A 33 -19.17 1.03 0.68
N PRO A 34 -18.63 2.26 0.61
CA PRO A 34 -17.18 2.49 0.67
C PRO A 34 -16.55 1.82 1.88
N ALA A 35 -15.43 1.16 1.66
CA ALA A 35 -14.72 0.36 2.63
C ALA A 35 -13.48 1.07 3.19
N PRO A 36 -12.99 0.69 4.39
CA PRO A 36 -11.69 1.15 4.86
C PRO A 36 -10.58 0.82 3.87
N LEU A 37 -9.54 1.62 3.84
CA LEU A 37 -8.34 1.40 3.04
C LEU A 37 -7.21 0.86 3.90
N VAL A 38 -6.50 -0.15 3.40
CA VAL A 38 -5.22 -0.61 3.96
C VAL A 38 -4.18 -0.60 2.85
N ILE A 39 -3.07 0.10 3.06
CA ILE A 39 -1.93 0.09 2.14
C ILE A 39 -0.82 -0.73 2.78
N CYS A 40 -0.31 -1.74 2.06
CA CYS A 40 0.69 -2.68 2.54
C CYS A 40 2.05 -2.38 1.90
N CYS A 41 3.05 -2.13 2.74
CA CYS A 41 4.39 -1.71 2.36
C CYS A 41 5.40 -2.84 2.60
N HIS A 42 6.08 -3.30 1.55
CA HIS A 42 7.13 -4.32 1.63
C HIS A 42 8.44 -3.77 2.19
N GLY A 43 9.36 -4.67 2.58
CA GLY A 43 10.68 -4.32 3.07
C GLY A 43 11.72 -4.12 1.95
N MET A 44 12.98 -3.91 2.36
CA MET A 44 14.11 -3.71 1.47
C MET A 44 14.23 -4.88 0.48
N GLU A 45 14.54 -4.56 -0.78
CA GLU A 45 14.67 -5.53 -1.88
C GLU A 45 13.44 -6.43 -2.10
N GLY A 46 12.32 -6.11 -1.43
CA GLY A 46 11.07 -6.83 -1.57
C GLY A 46 10.23 -6.34 -2.73
N SER A 47 9.04 -6.92 -2.84
CA SER A 47 8.02 -6.54 -3.82
C SER A 47 6.63 -6.67 -3.19
N HIS A 48 5.61 -6.21 -3.92
CA HIS A 48 4.22 -6.36 -3.50
C HIS A 48 3.83 -7.83 -3.22
N THR A 49 4.48 -8.79 -3.87
CA THR A 49 4.19 -10.22 -3.66
C THR A 49 4.47 -10.66 -2.22
N ARG A 50 5.38 -9.99 -1.53
CA ARG A 50 5.74 -10.28 -0.14
C ARG A 50 4.61 -9.94 0.82
N VAL A 51 3.86 -8.87 0.57
CA VAL A 51 2.76 -8.39 1.41
C VAL A 51 1.38 -8.70 0.84
N ALA A 52 1.29 -9.22 -0.37
CA ALA A 52 0.04 -9.61 -1.00
C ALA A 52 -0.79 -10.61 -0.16
N PRO A 53 -0.20 -11.59 0.54
CA PRO A 53 -0.97 -12.47 1.43
C PRO A 53 -1.72 -11.70 2.53
N MET A 54 -1.10 -10.68 3.11
CA MET A 54 -1.73 -9.82 4.11
C MET A 54 -2.81 -8.94 3.48
N ALA A 55 -2.51 -8.34 2.33
CA ALA A 55 -3.50 -7.53 1.59
C ALA A 55 -4.78 -8.34 1.28
N ARG A 56 -4.63 -9.59 0.84
CA ARG A 56 -5.79 -10.47 0.61
C ARG A 56 -6.59 -10.76 1.88
N ARG A 57 -5.94 -10.90 3.03
CA ARG A 57 -6.62 -11.09 4.32
C ARG A 57 -7.41 -9.85 4.74
N PHE A 58 -6.83 -8.67 4.56
CA PHE A 58 -7.55 -7.41 4.80
C PHE A 58 -8.76 -7.26 3.87
N ALA A 59 -8.61 -7.62 2.61
CA ALA A 59 -9.72 -7.58 1.65
C ALA A 59 -10.82 -8.59 1.99
N ALA A 60 -10.47 -9.79 2.42
CA ALA A 60 -11.43 -10.79 2.90
C ALA A 60 -12.16 -10.34 4.17
N ALA A 61 -11.53 -9.48 4.98
CA ALA A 61 -12.14 -8.85 6.15
C ALA A 61 -12.96 -7.59 5.83
N GLY A 62 -13.02 -7.16 4.57
CA GLY A 62 -13.87 -6.07 4.13
C GLY A 62 -13.17 -4.73 3.86
N ALA A 63 -11.85 -4.68 3.81
CA ALA A 63 -11.09 -3.48 3.46
C ALA A 63 -10.66 -3.48 2.00
N VAL A 64 -10.60 -2.32 1.35
CA VAL A 64 -9.81 -2.16 0.13
C VAL A 64 -8.35 -2.25 0.53
N ALA A 65 -7.62 -3.21 -0.02
CA ALA A 65 -6.23 -3.45 0.33
C ALA A 65 -5.33 -3.30 -0.90
N ILE A 66 -4.29 -2.49 -0.79
CA ILE A 66 -3.32 -2.23 -1.85
C ILE A 66 -1.95 -2.72 -1.42
N CYS A 67 -1.27 -3.43 -2.31
CA CYS A 67 0.15 -3.74 -2.20
C CYS A 67 0.83 -3.30 -3.50
N PHE A 68 1.99 -2.70 -3.40
CA PHE A 68 2.70 -2.11 -4.54
C PHE A 68 4.21 -2.29 -4.39
N ASP A 69 4.94 -2.14 -5.50
CA ASP A 69 6.39 -2.11 -5.50
C ASP A 69 6.86 -0.67 -5.29
N PHE A 70 7.67 -0.43 -4.28
CA PHE A 70 8.44 0.82 -4.22
C PHE A 70 9.35 0.93 -5.44
N ARG A 71 9.49 2.14 -6.01
CA ARG A 71 10.37 2.37 -7.15
C ARG A 71 11.82 2.01 -6.80
N GLY A 72 12.47 1.23 -7.67
CA GLY A 72 13.81 0.68 -7.44
C GLY A 72 13.86 -0.57 -6.57
N GLY A 73 12.73 -1.07 -6.09
CA GLY A 73 12.64 -2.30 -5.31
C GLY A 73 12.89 -3.57 -6.12
N GLY A 74 12.80 -4.73 -5.46
CA GLY A 74 13.07 -6.03 -6.06
C GLY A 74 12.02 -6.54 -7.04
N GLY A 75 10.88 -5.85 -7.17
CA GLY A 75 9.81 -6.21 -8.09
C GLY A 75 9.93 -5.52 -9.45
N SER A 76 9.10 -5.96 -10.40
CA SER A 76 9.06 -5.42 -11.76
C SER A 76 7.83 -4.55 -12.06
N ALA A 77 6.93 -4.39 -11.11
CA ALA A 77 5.72 -3.59 -11.29
C ALA A 77 6.02 -2.09 -11.34
N SER A 78 7.09 -1.65 -10.67
CA SER A 78 7.54 -0.26 -10.66
C SER A 78 8.88 -0.10 -11.38
N GLN A 79 9.13 1.11 -11.90
CA GLN A 79 10.42 1.53 -12.46
C GLN A 79 11.35 2.02 -11.34
N GLY A 80 12.56 2.41 -11.71
CA GLY A 80 13.56 3.01 -10.81
C GLY A 80 14.75 2.11 -10.58
N GLU A 81 15.82 2.74 -10.11
CA GLU A 81 17.09 2.07 -9.82
C GLU A 81 17.21 1.84 -8.30
N THR A 82 17.67 0.66 -7.92
CA THR A 82 17.89 0.32 -6.50
C THR A 82 18.83 1.31 -5.81
N THR A 83 19.81 1.81 -6.52
CA THR A 83 20.76 2.81 -6.00
C THR A 83 20.15 4.17 -5.70
N ALA A 84 18.95 4.46 -6.25
CA ALA A 84 18.22 5.70 -6.01
C ALA A 84 17.20 5.59 -4.86
N MET A 85 17.05 4.40 -4.28
CA MET A 85 16.12 4.18 -3.18
C MET A 85 16.58 4.84 -1.89
N SER A 86 15.63 5.39 -1.17
CA SER A 86 15.80 5.91 0.19
C SER A 86 14.47 5.89 0.92
N ALA A 87 14.47 6.07 2.23
CA ALA A 87 13.24 6.22 2.99
C ALA A 87 12.37 7.39 2.48
N LEU A 88 12.99 8.43 1.93
CA LEU A 88 12.27 9.60 1.39
C LEU A 88 11.63 9.29 0.03
N THR A 89 12.29 8.54 -0.85
CA THR A 89 11.70 8.12 -2.13
C THR A 89 10.56 7.13 -1.90
N GLU A 90 10.72 6.20 -0.97
CA GLU A 90 9.66 5.27 -0.58
C GLU A 90 8.48 5.99 0.07
N LEU A 91 8.73 7.01 0.90
CA LEU A 91 7.68 7.84 1.46
C LEU A 91 6.89 8.55 0.37
N ALA A 92 7.57 9.14 -0.63
CA ALA A 92 6.91 9.78 -1.76
C ALA A 92 6.02 8.80 -2.54
N ASP A 93 6.48 7.56 -2.71
CA ASP A 93 5.71 6.51 -3.37
C ASP A 93 4.45 6.15 -2.56
N LEU A 94 4.59 5.96 -1.26
CA LEU A 94 3.46 5.66 -0.37
C LEU A 94 2.45 6.82 -0.35
N GLU A 95 2.91 8.06 -0.29
CA GLU A 95 2.05 9.24 -0.32
C GLU A 95 1.28 9.36 -1.65
N ALA A 96 1.90 8.99 -2.77
CA ALA A 96 1.24 8.97 -4.07
C ALA A 96 0.14 7.90 -4.12
N VAL A 97 0.41 6.70 -3.61
CA VAL A 97 -0.60 5.62 -3.52
C VAL A 97 -1.74 6.03 -2.60
N LEU A 98 -1.45 6.61 -1.45
CA LEU A 98 -2.44 7.10 -0.49
C LEU A 98 -3.37 8.14 -1.15
N THR A 99 -2.81 9.12 -1.83
CA THR A 99 -3.58 10.18 -2.49
C THR A 99 -4.47 9.63 -3.59
N ALA A 100 -3.94 8.74 -4.43
CA ALA A 100 -4.70 8.13 -5.51
C ALA A 100 -5.84 7.24 -4.98
N ALA A 101 -5.54 6.40 -4.01
CA ALA A 101 -6.52 5.45 -3.47
C ALA A 101 -7.65 6.13 -2.68
N CYS A 102 -7.36 7.21 -1.97
CA CYS A 102 -8.38 7.98 -1.25
C CYS A 102 -9.40 8.66 -2.19
N ALA A 103 -9.09 8.79 -3.48
CA ALA A 103 -10.01 9.31 -4.48
C ALA A 103 -10.89 8.21 -5.12
N TRP A 104 -10.67 6.94 -4.82
CA TRP A 104 -11.49 5.86 -5.38
C TRP A 104 -12.89 5.82 -4.75
N PRO A 105 -13.94 5.60 -5.54
CA PRO A 105 -15.31 5.57 -5.01
C PRO A 105 -15.55 4.42 -4.02
N GLU A 106 -14.78 3.33 -4.09
CA GLU A 106 -14.88 2.19 -3.18
C GLU A 106 -14.20 2.42 -1.82
N VAL A 107 -13.47 3.53 -1.67
CA VAL A 107 -12.68 3.83 -0.47
C VAL A 107 -13.35 4.86 0.40
N ASP A 108 -13.49 4.55 1.69
CA ASP A 108 -13.79 5.53 2.72
C ASP A 108 -12.49 6.17 3.22
N ALA A 109 -12.18 7.34 2.70
CA ALA A 109 -10.94 8.07 3.01
C ALA A 109 -10.82 8.54 4.48
N SER A 110 -11.87 8.42 5.27
CA SER A 110 -11.85 8.70 6.71
C SER A 110 -11.32 7.51 7.54
N ARG A 111 -11.15 6.34 6.93
CA ARG A 111 -10.71 5.11 7.59
C ARG A 111 -9.55 4.49 6.81
N VAL A 112 -8.35 4.99 7.06
CA VAL A 112 -7.14 4.55 6.38
C VAL A 112 -6.15 3.96 7.36
N ALA A 113 -5.70 2.73 7.08
CA ALA A 113 -4.64 2.06 7.80
C ALA A 113 -3.43 1.81 6.91
N LEU A 114 -2.24 1.80 7.51
CA LEU A 114 -1.02 1.35 6.87
C LEU A 114 -0.55 0.05 7.54
N PHE A 115 -0.11 -0.89 6.72
CA PHE A 115 0.61 -2.09 7.16
C PHE A 115 2.02 -2.04 6.60
N GLY A 116 3.03 -2.21 7.44
CA GLY A 116 4.41 -2.14 7.00
C GLY A 116 5.29 -3.23 7.57
N LEU A 117 6.14 -3.77 6.71
CA LEU A 117 7.07 -4.84 6.97
C LEU A 117 8.51 -4.31 6.90
N SER A 118 9.31 -4.48 7.96
CA SER A 118 10.73 -4.09 8.00
C SER A 118 10.93 -2.61 7.61
N LEU A 119 11.67 -2.30 6.53
CA LEU A 119 11.85 -0.93 6.04
C LEU A 119 10.51 -0.29 5.64
N GLY A 120 9.62 -1.05 5.00
CA GLY A 120 8.26 -0.59 4.71
C GLY A 120 7.48 -0.22 5.97
N GLY A 121 7.77 -0.86 7.10
CA GLY A 121 7.25 -0.49 8.42
C GLY A 121 7.76 0.87 8.90
N ALA A 122 9.05 1.16 8.70
CA ALA A 122 9.63 2.47 9.03
C ALA A 122 9.01 3.58 8.16
N VAL A 123 8.84 3.33 6.87
CA VAL A 123 8.22 4.26 5.92
C VAL A 123 6.74 4.49 6.26
N ALA A 124 6.00 3.44 6.61
CA ALA A 124 4.61 3.54 7.05
C ALA A 124 4.48 4.36 8.34
N ALA A 125 5.38 4.16 9.31
CA ALA A 125 5.41 4.94 10.55
C ALA A 125 5.71 6.42 10.26
N LEU A 126 6.64 6.70 9.36
CA LEU A 126 6.97 8.06 8.95
C LEU A 126 5.79 8.75 8.26
N ALA A 127 5.09 8.03 7.37
CA ALA A 127 3.88 8.54 6.71
C ALA A 127 2.76 8.84 7.73
N ALA A 128 2.54 7.94 8.70
CA ALA A 128 1.55 8.15 9.74
C ALA A 128 1.88 9.37 10.61
N ALA A 129 3.14 9.56 10.96
CA ALA A 129 3.59 10.74 11.71
C ALA A 129 3.43 12.05 10.94
N ARG A 130 3.65 11.99 9.61
CA ARG A 130 3.52 13.15 8.71
C ARG A 130 2.06 13.50 8.39
N HIS A 131 1.19 12.51 8.41
CA HIS A 131 -0.24 12.65 8.04
C HIS A 131 -1.19 12.14 9.15
N PRO A 132 -1.09 12.66 10.40
CA PRO A 132 -1.85 12.12 11.53
C PRO A 132 -3.36 12.29 11.36
N GLN A 133 -3.82 13.24 10.53
CA GLN A 133 -5.23 13.45 10.24
C GLN A 133 -5.78 12.48 9.18
N ARG A 134 -4.91 11.84 8.40
CA ARG A 134 -5.30 10.94 7.30
C ARG A 134 -5.18 9.47 7.67
N ILE A 135 -4.21 9.12 8.51
CA ILE A 135 -3.91 7.73 8.88
C ILE A 135 -4.53 7.47 10.25
N THR A 136 -5.52 6.56 10.29
CA THR A 136 -6.28 6.23 11.50
C THR A 136 -5.72 5.03 12.25
N ALA A 137 -4.96 4.16 11.58
CA ALA A 137 -4.35 2.98 12.19
C ALA A 137 -3.02 2.62 11.51
N LEU A 138 -2.13 2.01 12.26
CA LEU A 138 -0.82 1.57 11.81
C LEU A 138 -0.52 0.19 12.39
N ALA A 139 -0.23 -0.77 11.51
CA ALA A 139 0.20 -2.11 11.88
C ALA A 139 1.62 -2.36 11.37
N LEU A 140 2.54 -2.65 12.27
CA LEU A 140 3.95 -2.82 11.95
C LEU A 140 4.40 -4.24 12.30
N TRP A 141 5.09 -4.86 11.35
CA TRP A 141 5.71 -6.15 11.56
C TRP A 141 7.23 -5.99 11.47
N TYR A 142 7.93 -6.20 12.60
CA TYR A 142 9.37 -5.99 12.81
C TYR A 142 9.92 -4.77 12.05
N PRO A 143 9.41 -3.56 12.32
CA PRO A 143 9.79 -2.36 11.58
C PRO A 143 11.26 -1.99 11.81
N ALA A 144 11.93 -1.54 10.75
CA ALA A 144 13.31 -1.06 10.81
C ALA A 144 13.32 0.40 11.33
N LEU A 145 13.09 0.59 12.63
CA LEU A 145 13.01 1.92 13.25
C LEU A 145 14.40 2.48 13.65
N ARG A 146 15.44 1.70 13.52
CA ARG A 146 16.84 2.13 13.67
C ARG A 146 17.57 1.83 12.37
N LEU A 147 17.97 2.85 11.70
CA LEU A 147 18.80 2.80 10.49
C LEU A 147 20.21 3.24 10.84
#